data_4e881227e57e6e8d3b5fcb5e5c4a43d9
#
_entry.id   4e881227e57e6e8d3b5fcb5e5c4a43d9
#
_cell.length_a   1.000
_cell.length_b   1.000
_cell.length_c   1.000
_cell.angle_alpha   90.00
_cell.angle_beta   90.00
_cell.angle_gamma   90.00
#
_symmetry.space_group_name_H-M   'P 1'
#
loop_
_entity.id
_entity.type
_entity.pdbx_description
1 polymer ?
#
loop_
_entity_poly.entity_id
_entity_poly.type
_entity_poly.pdbx_seq_one_letter_code
_entity_poly.pdbx_strand_id
1 'polypeptide(L)'
;YLIESIGDVDLSSIKSVNASRFRDHLIAKGLASTSIRRVLSSVKAIYNLASKELGIANPNPFSGIFIPEDNAASERLPVPLDAIRLIQHECFQVDDPQRWLIAIISDTGMRLSEAAGLLTEDIKLDADVPHITLRKHPWRSLKTASSERDIPLVGSAYEAAIRIVDVGHKYAFARYCDETKCNANSASAALNKWLKQRIPEGCVIHSFRHSLRDRLRAVERPSDSIDAIGGWTTAGIGHKYGSGYDLAVKYRWMKMLER
;
A
#
# COMPACT_ATOMS: atom_id res chain seq x y z
N TYR A 1 -19.56 12.42 13.64
CA TYR A 1 -18.77 13.67 13.85
C TYR A 1 -19.46 14.92 13.32
N LEU A 2 -20.04 14.90 12.07
CA LEU A 2 -20.67 16.11 11.52
C LEU A 2 -21.87 16.53 12.38
N ILE A 3 -22.82 15.63 12.58
CA ILE A 3 -24.03 15.87 13.39
C ILE A 3 -23.66 16.25 14.85
N GLU A 4 -22.63 15.64 15.43
CA GLU A 4 -22.12 16.01 16.76
C GLU A 4 -21.67 17.48 16.84
N SER A 5 -21.09 18.00 15.76
CA SER A 5 -20.47 19.34 15.75
C SER A 5 -21.43 20.46 15.37
N ILE A 6 -22.37 20.21 14.45
CA ILE A 6 -23.28 21.24 13.92
C ILE A 6 -24.75 20.95 14.11
N GLY A 7 -25.10 19.79 14.71
CA GLY A 7 -26.49 19.32 14.85
C GLY A 7 -26.99 18.64 13.60
N ASP A 8 -28.20 18.07 13.70
CA ASP A 8 -28.96 17.55 12.56
C ASP A 8 -29.73 18.70 11.92
N VAL A 9 -29.15 19.28 10.88
CA VAL A 9 -29.65 20.48 10.21
C VAL A 9 -29.90 20.23 8.74
N ASP A 10 -30.82 21.01 8.15
CA ASP A 10 -31.06 20.96 6.72
C ASP A 10 -29.78 21.25 5.92
N LEU A 11 -29.52 20.48 4.87
CA LEU A 11 -28.35 20.59 4.04
C LEU A 11 -28.19 21.98 3.40
N SER A 12 -29.31 22.60 3.00
CA SER A 12 -29.35 23.94 2.41
C SER A 12 -28.99 25.04 3.40
N SER A 13 -29.12 24.78 4.70
CA SER A 13 -28.81 25.74 5.78
C SER A 13 -27.33 25.74 6.19
N ILE A 14 -26.55 24.74 5.76
CA ILE A 14 -25.13 24.62 6.13
C ILE A 14 -24.33 25.71 5.43
N LYS A 15 -23.63 26.53 6.24
CA LYS A 15 -22.76 27.63 5.78
C LYS A 15 -21.28 27.31 6.06
N SER A 16 -20.37 28.12 5.50
CA SER A 16 -18.93 27.96 5.72
C SER A 16 -18.54 28.02 7.21
N VAL A 17 -19.28 28.78 8.05
CA VAL A 17 -19.05 28.80 9.50
C VAL A 17 -19.31 27.43 10.14
N ASN A 18 -20.29 26.69 9.67
CA ASN A 18 -20.58 25.32 10.15
C ASN A 18 -19.45 24.36 9.74
N ALA A 19 -18.93 24.50 8.51
CA ALA A 19 -17.80 23.70 8.04
C ALA A 19 -16.51 24.00 8.81
N SER A 20 -16.26 25.26 9.18
CA SER A 20 -15.14 25.65 10.04
C SER A 20 -15.31 25.07 11.47
N ARG A 21 -16.51 25.17 12.05
CA ARG A 21 -16.82 24.55 13.35
C ARG A 21 -16.59 23.04 13.33
N PHE A 22 -16.98 22.38 12.25
CA PHE A 22 -16.72 20.94 12.07
C PHE A 22 -15.23 20.63 12.03
N ARG A 23 -14.42 21.38 11.26
CA ARG A 23 -12.97 21.27 11.29
C ARG A 23 -12.41 21.40 12.70
N ASP A 24 -12.81 22.45 13.43
CA ASP A 24 -12.31 22.75 14.78
C ASP A 24 -12.70 21.63 15.77
N HIS A 25 -13.89 21.05 15.62
CA HIS A 25 -14.32 19.88 16.37
C HIS A 25 -13.40 18.66 16.12
N LEU A 26 -13.01 18.41 14.85
CA LEU A 26 -12.08 17.32 14.52
C LEU A 26 -10.68 17.57 15.09
N ILE A 27 -10.22 18.83 15.09
CA ILE A 27 -8.94 19.24 15.73
C ILE A 27 -9.02 19.00 17.23
N ALA A 28 -10.09 19.43 17.89
CA ALA A 28 -10.28 19.25 19.32
C ALA A 28 -10.35 17.76 19.73
N LYS A 29 -10.81 16.89 18.84
CA LYS A 29 -10.74 15.41 19.01
C LYS A 29 -9.33 14.83 18.82
N GLY A 30 -8.33 15.63 18.52
CA GLY A 30 -6.94 15.18 18.35
C GLY A 30 -6.68 14.44 17.04
N LEU A 31 -7.51 14.61 16.00
CA LEU A 31 -7.25 13.99 14.71
C LEU A 31 -6.08 14.68 13.99
N ALA A 32 -5.19 13.90 13.41
CA ALA A 32 -4.11 14.40 12.54
C ALA A 32 -4.68 15.11 11.30
N SER A 33 -4.00 16.16 10.81
CA SER A 33 -4.39 16.97 9.65
C SER A 33 -4.74 16.12 8.42
N THR A 34 -4.00 15.04 8.16
CA THR A 34 -4.28 14.09 7.06
C THR A 34 -5.62 13.36 7.25
N SER A 35 -5.98 13.01 8.48
CA SER A 35 -7.28 12.40 8.82
C SER A 35 -8.41 13.40 8.68
N ILE A 36 -8.20 14.64 9.12
CA ILE A 36 -9.16 15.73 8.98
C ILE A 36 -9.43 16.01 7.50
N ARG A 37 -8.39 16.10 6.66
CA ARG A 37 -8.53 16.25 5.19
C ARG A 37 -9.37 15.14 4.58
N ARG A 38 -9.15 13.89 5.00
CA ARG A 38 -9.92 12.74 4.51
C ARG A 38 -11.38 12.82 4.89
N VAL A 39 -11.68 13.14 6.16
CA VAL A 39 -13.06 13.28 6.64
C VAL A 39 -13.78 14.42 5.92
N LEU A 40 -13.16 15.60 5.82
CA LEU A 40 -13.71 16.74 5.09
C LEU A 40 -13.92 16.44 3.60
N SER A 41 -13.00 15.71 2.97
CA SER A 41 -13.15 15.28 1.56
C SER A 41 -14.36 14.36 1.37
N SER A 42 -14.61 13.44 2.31
CA SER A 42 -15.79 12.57 2.27
C SER A 42 -17.09 13.37 2.44
N VAL A 43 -17.13 14.28 3.43
CA VAL A 43 -18.30 15.16 3.65
C VAL A 43 -18.55 16.06 2.44
N LYS A 44 -17.48 16.63 1.86
CA LYS A 44 -17.56 17.43 0.63
C LYS A 44 -18.16 16.65 -0.53
N ALA A 45 -17.74 15.39 -0.72
CA ALA A 45 -18.26 14.53 -1.78
C ALA A 45 -19.75 14.22 -1.57
N ILE A 46 -20.16 13.90 -0.34
CA ILE A 46 -21.57 13.64 0.01
C ILE A 46 -22.42 14.91 -0.21
N TYR A 47 -21.94 16.08 0.23
CA TYR A 47 -22.64 17.36 0.02
C TYR A 47 -22.81 17.65 -1.48
N ASN A 48 -21.77 17.48 -2.30
CA ASN A 48 -21.85 17.70 -3.75
C ASN A 48 -22.90 16.78 -4.41
N LEU A 49 -22.93 15.50 -4.01
CA LEU A 49 -23.90 14.55 -4.53
C LEU A 49 -25.32 14.98 -4.13
N ALA A 50 -25.55 15.21 -2.86
CA ALA A 50 -26.86 15.60 -2.34
C ALA A 50 -27.33 16.93 -2.92
N SER A 51 -26.44 17.93 -3.07
CA SER A 51 -26.80 19.22 -3.70
C SER A 51 -27.27 19.03 -5.14
N LYS A 52 -26.60 18.14 -5.88
CA LYS A 52 -26.99 17.83 -7.27
C LYS A 52 -28.35 17.13 -7.34
N GLU A 53 -28.59 16.15 -6.48
CA GLU A 53 -29.85 15.39 -6.45
C GLU A 53 -31.03 16.23 -5.96
N LEU A 54 -30.80 17.15 -5.01
CA LEU A 54 -31.83 17.99 -4.39
C LEU A 54 -31.97 19.37 -5.05
N GLY A 55 -31.20 19.68 -6.10
CA GLY A 55 -31.23 20.98 -6.77
C GLY A 55 -30.75 22.16 -5.92
N ILE A 56 -29.88 21.94 -4.94
CA ILE A 56 -29.36 22.99 -4.08
C ILE A 56 -28.31 23.80 -4.86
N ALA A 57 -28.60 25.07 -5.10
CA ALA A 57 -27.72 25.96 -5.88
C ALA A 57 -26.54 26.56 -5.08
N ASN A 58 -26.53 26.42 -3.75
CA ASN A 58 -25.50 27.00 -2.89
C ASN A 58 -24.12 26.36 -3.12
N PRO A 59 -23.02 27.14 -3.15
CA PRO A 59 -21.69 26.60 -3.17
C PRO A 59 -21.45 25.65 -1.98
N ASN A 60 -20.66 24.59 -2.23
CA ASN A 60 -20.35 23.63 -1.19
C ASN A 60 -19.52 24.29 -0.05
N PRO A 61 -20.07 24.40 1.18
CA PRO A 61 -19.45 25.09 2.29
C PRO A 61 -18.19 24.39 2.81
N PHE A 62 -17.99 23.11 2.48
CA PHE A 62 -16.79 22.33 2.84
C PHE A 62 -15.64 22.50 1.83
N SER A 63 -15.83 23.33 0.77
CA SER A 63 -14.78 23.63 -0.20
C SER A 63 -13.84 24.71 0.34
N GLY A 64 -12.52 24.54 0.15
CA GLY A 64 -11.52 25.54 0.51
C GLY A 64 -11.30 25.73 2.02
N ILE A 65 -11.76 24.82 2.87
CA ILE A 65 -11.53 24.89 4.32
C ILE A 65 -10.03 24.76 4.60
N PHE A 66 -9.45 25.76 5.24
CA PHE A 66 -8.07 25.73 5.70
C PHE A 66 -7.93 24.70 6.84
N ILE A 67 -6.93 23.83 6.74
CA ILE A 67 -6.58 22.86 7.76
C ILE A 67 -5.13 23.14 8.16
N PRO A 68 -4.86 23.47 9.43
CA PRO A 68 -3.49 23.63 9.91
C PRO A 68 -2.65 22.38 9.63
N GLU A 69 -1.41 22.56 9.26
CA GLU A 69 -0.49 21.43 9.11
C GLU A 69 0.03 20.99 10.47
N ASP A 70 -0.03 19.68 10.73
CA ASP A 70 0.65 19.12 11.89
C ASP A 70 2.14 19.04 11.55
N ASN A 71 3.00 19.54 12.42
CA ASN A 71 4.45 19.35 12.34
C ASN A 71 4.88 17.87 12.50
N ALA A 72 3.93 16.97 12.68
CA ALA A 72 4.12 15.56 13.01
C ALA A 72 3.62 14.59 11.92
N ALA A 73 3.70 14.94 10.65
CA ALA A 73 3.61 13.92 9.61
C ALA A 73 4.87 13.06 9.74
N SER A 74 4.79 12.01 10.55
CA SER A 74 5.84 11.00 10.68
C SER A 74 6.13 10.42 9.30
N GLU A 75 7.24 10.82 8.68
CA GLU A 75 7.74 10.13 7.50
C GLU A 75 7.96 8.67 7.87
N ARG A 76 7.40 7.78 7.06
CA ARG A 76 7.64 6.35 7.23
C ARG A 76 9.07 6.04 6.87
N LEU A 77 9.86 5.67 7.86
CA LEU A 77 11.25 5.29 7.67
C LEU A 77 11.35 3.94 6.93
N PRO A 78 12.34 3.75 6.07
CA PRO A 78 12.69 2.44 5.54
C PRO A 78 13.21 1.53 6.65
N VAL A 79 12.98 0.23 6.56
CA VAL A 79 13.61 -0.77 7.43
C VAL A 79 15.08 -0.87 7.03
N PRO A 80 16.04 -0.77 7.97
CA PRO A 80 17.46 -0.92 7.69
C PRO A 80 17.80 -2.31 7.13
N LEU A 81 18.83 -2.40 6.29
CA LEU A 81 19.19 -3.65 5.59
C LEU A 81 19.52 -4.80 6.56
N ASP A 82 20.24 -4.51 7.65
CA ASP A 82 20.57 -5.54 8.64
C ASP A 82 19.34 -6.08 9.35
N ALA A 83 18.36 -5.22 9.65
CA ALA A 83 17.09 -5.64 10.20
C ALA A 83 16.28 -6.47 9.17
N ILE A 84 16.34 -6.13 7.88
CA ILE A 84 15.70 -6.93 6.82
C ILE A 84 16.29 -8.34 6.80
N ARG A 85 17.62 -8.47 6.78
CA ARG A 85 18.32 -9.77 6.77
C ARG A 85 17.97 -10.63 7.99
N LEU A 86 17.97 -10.02 9.17
CA LEU A 86 17.58 -10.71 10.41
C LEU A 86 16.13 -11.22 10.33
N ILE A 87 15.19 -10.35 9.91
CA ILE A 87 13.78 -10.71 9.76
C ILE A 87 13.60 -11.83 8.74
N GLN A 88 14.28 -11.76 7.60
CA GLN A 88 14.24 -12.80 6.58
C GLN A 88 14.71 -14.14 7.13
N HIS A 89 15.80 -14.16 7.87
CA HIS A 89 16.28 -15.37 8.56
C HIS A 89 15.24 -15.91 9.55
N GLU A 90 14.72 -15.05 10.44
CA GLU A 90 13.69 -15.47 11.42
C GLU A 90 12.38 -15.93 10.75
N CYS A 91 12.03 -15.38 9.59
CA CYS A 91 10.86 -15.84 8.85
C CYS A 91 10.95 -17.32 8.49
N PHE A 92 12.11 -17.80 8.09
CA PHE A 92 12.32 -19.22 7.76
C PHE A 92 12.60 -20.10 8.98
N GLN A 93 12.99 -19.53 10.12
CA GLN A 93 13.03 -20.29 11.39
C GLN A 93 11.61 -20.62 11.89
N VAL A 94 10.67 -19.69 11.73
CA VAL A 94 9.26 -19.89 12.12
C VAL A 94 8.51 -20.68 11.04
N ASP A 95 8.79 -20.43 9.79
CA ASP A 95 8.37 -21.12 8.57
C ASP A 95 6.85 -21.33 8.46
N ASP A 96 6.09 -20.25 8.53
CA ASP A 96 4.63 -20.24 8.41
C ASP A 96 4.14 -19.22 7.34
N PRO A 97 2.87 -19.32 6.89
CA PRO A 97 2.34 -18.44 5.85
C PRO A 97 2.44 -16.94 6.17
N GLN A 98 2.40 -16.55 7.45
CA GLN A 98 2.53 -15.13 7.82
C GLN A 98 3.96 -14.62 7.60
N ARG A 99 4.96 -15.45 7.87
CA ARG A 99 6.38 -15.15 7.67
C ARG A 99 6.74 -15.20 6.19
N TRP A 100 6.17 -16.13 5.44
CA TRP A 100 6.32 -16.13 3.97
C TRP A 100 5.75 -14.86 3.35
N LEU A 101 4.63 -14.32 3.88
CA LEU A 101 4.09 -13.03 3.41
C LEU A 101 5.05 -11.87 3.69
N ILE A 102 5.72 -11.86 4.85
CA ILE A 102 6.76 -10.86 5.15
C ILE A 102 7.94 -11.03 4.19
N ALA A 103 8.43 -12.25 3.99
CA ALA A 103 9.54 -12.56 3.11
C ALA A 103 9.25 -12.13 1.66
N ILE A 104 8.06 -12.43 1.13
CA ILE A 104 7.61 -11.94 -0.18
C ILE A 104 7.71 -10.41 -0.26
N ILE A 105 7.14 -9.69 0.73
CA ILE A 105 7.10 -8.22 0.71
C ILE A 105 8.50 -7.61 0.86
N SER A 106 9.39 -8.26 1.63
CA SER A 106 10.72 -7.72 1.94
C SER A 106 11.61 -7.57 0.70
N ASP A 107 11.50 -8.46 -0.28
CA ASP A 107 12.30 -8.41 -1.50
C ASP A 107 11.52 -7.96 -2.75
N THR A 108 10.17 -8.03 -2.73
CA THR A 108 9.36 -7.54 -3.85
C THR A 108 8.86 -6.10 -3.69
N GLY A 109 8.81 -5.59 -2.45
CA GLY A 109 8.22 -4.30 -2.13
C GLY A 109 6.75 -4.16 -2.51
N MET A 110 6.03 -5.25 -2.70
CA MET A 110 4.59 -5.24 -2.98
C MET A 110 3.82 -4.53 -1.88
N ARG A 111 2.66 -3.95 -2.24
CA ARG A 111 1.71 -3.51 -1.21
C ARG A 111 1.15 -4.74 -0.49
N LEU A 112 0.88 -4.60 0.80
CA LEU A 112 0.35 -5.72 1.58
C LEU A 112 -0.92 -6.33 0.98
N SER A 113 -1.84 -5.51 0.48
CA SER A 113 -3.05 -6.02 -0.19
C SER A 113 -2.76 -6.72 -1.53
N GLU A 114 -1.70 -6.32 -2.22
CA GLU A 114 -1.25 -7.00 -3.44
C GLU A 114 -0.75 -8.40 -3.11
N ALA A 115 0.15 -8.50 -2.12
CA ALA A 115 0.75 -9.76 -1.72
C ALA A 115 -0.25 -10.70 -1.01
N ALA A 116 -1.03 -10.19 -0.04
CA ALA A 116 -1.99 -11.00 0.69
C ALA A 116 -3.12 -11.58 -0.19
N GLY A 117 -3.42 -10.92 -1.31
CA GLY A 117 -4.46 -11.33 -2.25
C GLY A 117 -3.96 -12.18 -3.44
N LEU A 118 -2.75 -12.71 -3.40
CA LEU A 118 -2.21 -13.58 -4.46
C LEU A 118 -2.94 -14.91 -4.53
N LEU A 119 -3.17 -15.37 -5.75
CA LEU A 119 -3.37 -16.78 -6.03
C LEU A 119 -2.01 -17.48 -6.09
N THR A 120 -1.98 -18.76 -5.77
CA THR A 120 -0.78 -19.58 -5.98
C THR A 120 -0.43 -19.66 -7.48
N GLU A 121 -1.42 -19.66 -8.37
CA GLU A 121 -1.20 -19.60 -9.80
C GLU A 121 -0.63 -18.27 -10.33
N ASP A 122 -0.70 -17.18 -9.55
CA ASP A 122 -0.02 -15.93 -9.89
C ASP A 122 1.52 -16.06 -9.78
N ILE A 123 2.00 -17.09 -9.06
CA ILE A 123 3.43 -17.37 -8.83
C ILE A 123 3.94 -18.32 -9.91
N LYS A 124 4.85 -17.84 -10.74
CA LYS A 124 5.42 -18.54 -11.88
C LYS A 124 6.85 -18.99 -11.58
N LEU A 125 7.03 -20.16 -10.96
CA LEU A 125 8.36 -20.68 -10.61
C LEU A 125 9.04 -21.39 -11.80
N ASP A 126 8.25 -22.00 -12.69
CA ASP A 126 8.74 -22.80 -13.83
C ASP A 126 9.04 -21.95 -15.07
N ALA A 127 8.90 -20.61 -14.99
CA ALA A 127 9.25 -19.70 -16.07
C ALA A 127 10.77 -19.45 -16.11
N ASP A 128 11.31 -19.06 -17.28
CA ASP A 128 12.73 -18.71 -17.47
C ASP A 128 13.23 -17.71 -16.42
N VAL A 129 12.36 -16.81 -16.00
CA VAL A 129 12.55 -15.90 -14.86
C VAL A 129 11.43 -16.16 -13.87
N PRO A 130 11.72 -16.70 -12.67
CA PRO A 130 10.73 -16.85 -11.61
C PRO A 130 10.14 -15.50 -11.24
N HIS A 131 8.81 -15.38 -11.22
CA HIS A 131 8.14 -14.11 -10.99
C HIS A 131 6.72 -14.26 -10.45
N ILE A 132 6.17 -13.16 -9.91
CA ILE A 132 4.76 -12.99 -9.60
C ILE A 132 4.11 -12.18 -10.71
N THR A 133 3.04 -12.71 -11.31
CA THR A 133 2.18 -11.99 -12.25
C THR A 133 1.08 -11.26 -11.50
N LEU A 134 1.31 -9.99 -11.18
CA LEU A 134 0.35 -9.20 -10.41
C LEU A 134 -0.71 -8.60 -11.32
N ARG A 135 -1.96 -9.08 -11.20
CA ARG A 135 -3.14 -8.65 -11.97
C ARG A 135 -4.31 -8.35 -11.02
N LYS A 136 -5.36 -7.70 -11.52
CA LYS A 136 -6.62 -7.53 -10.78
C LYS A 136 -7.33 -8.86 -10.60
N HIS A 137 -7.98 -9.00 -9.45
CA HIS A 137 -8.90 -10.09 -9.17
C HIS A 137 -10.19 -9.54 -8.55
N PRO A 138 -11.33 -10.24 -8.59
CA PRO A 138 -12.58 -9.77 -7.99
C PRO A 138 -12.46 -9.40 -6.51
N TRP A 139 -11.65 -10.13 -5.74
CA TRP A 139 -11.41 -9.90 -4.31
C TRP A 139 -10.28 -8.90 -4.02
N ARG A 140 -9.48 -8.52 -5.03
CA ARG A 140 -8.31 -7.64 -4.89
C ARG A 140 -8.24 -6.61 -6.00
N SER A 141 -8.65 -5.39 -5.69
CA SER A 141 -8.41 -4.24 -6.57
C SER A 141 -6.95 -3.80 -6.51
N LEU A 142 -6.45 -3.20 -7.57
CA LEU A 142 -5.16 -2.55 -7.62
C LEU A 142 -5.32 -1.03 -7.55
N LYS A 143 -4.43 -0.35 -6.82
CA LYS A 143 -4.56 1.08 -6.53
C LYS A 143 -4.42 1.96 -7.78
N THR A 144 -3.58 1.56 -8.73
CA THR A 144 -3.27 2.30 -9.96
C THR A 144 -3.09 1.32 -11.12
N ALA A 145 -3.20 1.78 -12.36
CA ALA A 145 -2.92 0.97 -13.54
C ALA A 145 -1.48 0.41 -13.54
N SER A 146 -0.50 1.23 -13.10
CA SER A 146 0.90 0.81 -12.96
C SER A 146 1.15 -0.26 -11.89
N SER A 147 0.13 -0.60 -11.09
CA SER A 147 0.24 -1.72 -10.13
C SER A 147 0.24 -3.08 -10.82
N GLU A 148 -0.40 -3.23 -11.99
CA GLU A 148 -0.32 -4.46 -12.79
C GLU A 148 1.09 -4.59 -13.37
N ARG A 149 1.77 -5.67 -13.00
CA ARG A 149 3.15 -5.91 -13.42
C ARG A 149 3.61 -7.31 -13.11
N ASP A 150 4.67 -7.73 -13.78
CA ASP A 150 5.42 -8.93 -13.43
C ASP A 150 6.60 -8.54 -12.53
N ILE A 151 6.71 -9.21 -11.38
CA ILE A 151 7.67 -8.92 -10.33
C ILE A 151 8.62 -10.10 -10.20
N PRO A 152 9.91 -9.96 -10.56
CA PRO A 152 10.87 -11.04 -10.39
C PRO A 152 10.98 -11.49 -8.93
N LEU A 153 11.13 -12.80 -8.73
CA LEU A 153 11.36 -13.41 -7.44
C LEU A 153 12.86 -13.65 -7.23
N VAL A 154 13.39 -13.09 -6.16
CA VAL A 154 14.80 -13.23 -5.75
C VAL A 154 14.86 -13.43 -4.23
N GLY A 155 15.97 -13.97 -3.72
CA GLY A 155 16.26 -14.09 -2.30
C GLY A 155 15.13 -14.73 -1.50
N SER A 156 14.79 -14.11 -0.40
CA SER A 156 13.76 -14.60 0.52
C SER A 156 12.36 -14.65 -0.10
N ALA A 157 12.07 -13.77 -1.06
CA ALA A 157 10.80 -13.85 -1.78
C ALA A 157 10.69 -15.10 -2.64
N TYR A 158 11.77 -15.53 -3.30
CA TYR A 158 11.82 -16.75 -4.09
C TYR A 158 11.65 -17.99 -3.19
N GLU A 159 12.37 -18.05 -2.08
CA GLU A 159 12.24 -19.15 -1.12
C GLU A 159 10.84 -19.27 -0.51
N ALA A 160 10.21 -18.15 -0.16
CA ALA A 160 8.83 -18.14 0.33
C ALA A 160 7.84 -18.58 -0.77
N ALA A 161 8.08 -18.19 -2.01
CA ALA A 161 7.25 -18.57 -3.14
C ALA A 161 7.25 -20.09 -3.38
N ILE A 162 8.40 -20.76 -3.25
CA ILE A 162 8.50 -22.23 -3.31
C ILE A 162 7.59 -22.85 -2.26
N ARG A 163 7.67 -22.44 -0.99
CA ARG A 163 6.84 -22.98 0.09
C ARG A 163 5.35 -22.80 -0.15
N ILE A 164 4.96 -21.62 -0.68
CA ILE A 164 3.57 -21.31 -1.01
C ILE A 164 3.06 -22.26 -2.09
N VAL A 165 3.85 -22.49 -3.14
CA VAL A 165 3.47 -23.37 -4.26
C VAL A 165 3.42 -24.82 -3.79
N ASP A 166 4.38 -25.27 -2.97
CA ASP A 166 4.43 -26.64 -2.43
C ASP A 166 3.22 -26.98 -1.55
N VAL A 167 2.68 -26.01 -0.80
CA VAL A 167 1.44 -26.20 -0.03
C VAL A 167 0.23 -26.39 -0.94
N GLY A 168 0.20 -25.86 -2.14
CA GLY A 168 -0.79 -26.13 -3.17
C GLY A 168 -2.19 -25.57 -2.89
N HIS A 169 -2.36 -24.59 -2.01
CA HIS A 169 -3.64 -23.92 -1.81
C HIS A 169 -3.98 -23.00 -2.98
N LYS A 170 -5.27 -22.81 -3.28
CA LYS A 170 -5.72 -21.87 -4.33
C LYS A 170 -5.24 -20.44 -4.04
N TYR A 171 -5.41 -19.97 -2.80
CA TYR A 171 -4.95 -18.67 -2.33
C TYR A 171 -3.62 -18.81 -1.60
N ALA A 172 -2.60 -18.07 -2.02
CA ALA A 172 -1.29 -18.07 -1.38
C ALA A 172 -1.36 -17.79 0.13
N PHE A 173 -2.35 -16.97 0.54
CA PHE A 173 -2.58 -16.61 1.94
C PHE A 173 -4.06 -16.73 2.29
N ALA A 174 -4.59 -17.97 2.28
CA ALA A 174 -6.00 -18.29 2.52
C ALA A 174 -6.56 -17.73 3.84
N ARG A 175 -5.71 -17.49 4.85
CA ARG A 175 -6.11 -16.84 6.11
C ARG A 175 -6.66 -15.41 5.88
N TYR A 176 -6.18 -14.73 4.86
CA TYR A 176 -6.48 -13.32 4.60
C TYR A 176 -7.30 -13.08 3.35
N CYS A 177 -7.43 -14.08 2.49
CA CYS A 177 -8.05 -13.94 1.19
C CYS A 177 -8.95 -15.12 0.85
N ASP A 178 -10.14 -14.80 0.35
CA ASP A 178 -11.11 -15.74 -0.21
C ASP A 178 -11.63 -15.20 -1.56
N GLU A 179 -12.62 -15.84 -2.14
CA GLU A 179 -13.21 -15.47 -3.42
C GLU A 179 -13.96 -14.13 -3.41
N THR A 180 -14.30 -13.62 -2.23
CA THR A 180 -15.11 -12.40 -2.06
C THR A 180 -14.28 -11.18 -1.70
N LYS A 181 -13.23 -11.35 -0.92
CA LYS A 181 -12.44 -10.25 -0.37
C LYS A 181 -11.02 -10.65 0.02
N CYS A 182 -10.16 -9.63 0.08
CA CYS A 182 -8.85 -9.72 0.73
C CYS A 182 -8.82 -8.80 1.96
N ASN A 183 -8.66 -9.39 3.16
CA ASN A 183 -8.61 -8.67 4.44
C ASN A 183 -7.18 -8.23 4.78
N ALA A 184 -6.63 -7.29 4.01
CA ALA A 184 -5.30 -6.73 4.23
C ALA A 184 -5.15 -6.04 5.59
N ASN A 185 -6.24 -5.53 6.20
CA ASN A 185 -6.19 -4.89 7.52
C ASN A 185 -5.88 -5.93 8.61
N SER A 186 -6.49 -7.11 8.55
CA SER A 186 -6.20 -8.21 9.47
C SER A 186 -4.74 -8.68 9.30
N ALA A 187 -4.27 -8.81 8.05
CA ALA A 187 -2.87 -9.12 7.77
C ALA A 187 -1.95 -8.05 8.37
N SER A 188 -2.24 -6.76 8.14
CA SER A 188 -1.46 -5.65 8.68
C SER A 188 -1.34 -5.70 10.20
N ALA A 189 -2.45 -5.93 10.90
CA ALA A 189 -2.44 -6.01 12.35
C ALA A 189 -1.57 -7.17 12.87
N ALA A 190 -1.70 -8.36 12.27
CA ALA A 190 -0.94 -9.54 12.67
C ALA A 190 0.57 -9.39 12.38
N LEU A 191 0.92 -8.95 11.17
CA LEU A 191 2.32 -8.81 10.77
C LEU A 191 3.01 -7.69 11.55
N ASN A 192 2.38 -6.53 11.72
CA ASN A 192 2.98 -5.42 12.48
C ASN A 192 3.13 -5.75 13.97
N LYS A 193 2.22 -6.55 14.56
CA LYS A 193 2.38 -7.03 15.94
C LYS A 193 3.67 -7.86 16.09
N TRP A 194 3.97 -8.74 15.14
CA TRP A 194 5.21 -9.54 15.17
C TRP A 194 6.44 -8.71 14.84
N LEU A 195 6.36 -7.79 13.89
CA LEU A 195 7.45 -6.92 13.47
C LEU A 195 7.85 -5.89 14.54
N LYS A 196 6.94 -5.44 15.40
CA LYS A 196 7.16 -4.35 16.36
C LYS A 196 8.42 -4.51 17.23
N GLN A 197 8.80 -5.75 17.53
CA GLN A 197 9.99 -6.05 18.35
C GLN A 197 11.27 -6.28 17.53
N ARG A 198 11.18 -6.18 16.19
CA ARG A 198 12.22 -6.61 15.24
C ARG A 198 12.68 -5.51 14.30
N ILE A 199 11.90 -4.45 14.20
CA ILE A 199 12.20 -3.29 13.35
C ILE A 199 12.23 -2.03 14.21
N PRO A 200 12.96 -0.98 13.78
CA PRO A 200 12.99 0.29 14.49
C PRO A 200 11.59 0.88 14.68
N GLU A 201 11.45 1.69 15.72
CA GLU A 201 10.23 2.44 15.97
C GLU A 201 9.87 3.33 14.77
N GLY A 202 8.58 3.43 14.45
CA GLY A 202 8.08 4.14 13.27
C GLY A 202 8.07 3.30 11.98
N CYS A 203 8.77 2.16 11.94
CA CYS A 203 8.69 1.21 10.83
C CYS A 203 7.48 0.27 10.96
N VAL A 204 6.93 -0.14 9.82
CA VAL A 204 5.81 -1.07 9.70
C VAL A 204 6.01 -1.95 8.47
N ILE A 205 5.14 -2.94 8.23
CA ILE A 205 5.23 -3.81 7.04
C ILE A 205 5.32 -3.01 5.72
N HIS A 206 4.69 -1.84 5.63
CA HIS A 206 4.80 -0.97 4.45
C HIS A 206 6.19 -0.34 4.28
N SER A 207 6.97 -0.25 5.33
CA SER A 207 8.35 0.29 5.31
C SER A 207 9.29 -0.52 4.43
N PHE A 208 9.07 -1.84 4.29
CA PHE A 208 9.86 -2.68 3.37
C PHE A 208 9.76 -2.20 1.91
N ARG A 209 8.64 -1.58 1.53
CA ARG A 209 8.49 -0.99 0.21
C ARG A 209 9.36 0.25 0.01
N HIS A 210 9.57 1.05 1.07
CA HIS A 210 10.54 2.15 1.06
C HIS A 210 11.97 1.60 1.00
N SER A 211 12.24 0.55 1.77
CA SER A 211 13.56 -0.12 1.76
C SER A 211 13.93 -0.69 0.40
N LEU A 212 12.98 -1.32 -0.32
CA LEU A 212 13.26 -1.81 -1.67
C LEU A 212 13.69 -0.66 -2.59
N ARG A 213 13.01 0.51 -2.50
CA ARG A 213 13.37 1.68 -3.30
C ARG A 213 14.80 2.15 -3.02
N ASP A 214 15.18 2.19 -1.74
CA ASP A 214 16.52 2.62 -1.35
C ASP A 214 17.60 1.57 -1.71
N ARG A 215 17.31 0.29 -1.56
CA ARG A 215 18.18 -0.80 -2.01
C ARG A 215 18.43 -0.74 -3.52
N LEU A 216 17.39 -0.49 -4.33
CA LEU A 216 17.53 -0.33 -5.79
C LEU A 216 18.33 0.94 -6.15
N ARG A 217 18.19 2.04 -5.40
CA ARG A 217 19.02 3.23 -5.55
C ARG A 217 20.49 2.96 -5.20
N ALA A 218 20.75 2.20 -4.14
CA ALA A 218 22.10 1.85 -3.71
C ALA A 218 22.87 1.02 -4.76
N VAL A 219 22.17 0.32 -5.65
CA VAL A 219 22.75 -0.37 -6.81
C VAL A 219 22.62 0.45 -8.10
N GLU A 220 22.46 1.77 -7.97
CA GLU A 220 22.49 2.78 -9.03
C GLU A 220 21.47 2.52 -10.17
N ARG A 221 20.25 2.07 -9.82
CA ARG A 221 19.20 1.88 -10.82
C ARG A 221 18.51 3.19 -11.18
N PRO A 222 18.21 3.42 -12.47
CA PRO A 222 17.43 4.59 -12.90
C PRO A 222 16.06 4.63 -12.23
N SER A 223 15.56 5.84 -11.92
CA SER A 223 14.32 6.02 -11.17
C SER A 223 13.08 5.41 -11.85
N ASP A 224 13.02 5.46 -13.17
CA ASP A 224 11.94 4.87 -13.97
C ASP A 224 11.95 3.34 -13.90
N SER A 225 13.12 2.71 -13.86
CA SER A 225 13.26 1.27 -13.64
C SER A 225 12.85 0.84 -12.23
N ILE A 226 13.20 1.65 -11.22
CA ILE A 226 12.77 1.45 -9.84
C ILE A 226 11.25 1.54 -9.76
N ASP A 227 10.66 2.54 -10.43
CA ASP A 227 9.21 2.72 -10.49
C ASP A 227 8.52 1.54 -11.18
N ALA A 228 9.09 1.02 -12.27
CA ALA A 228 8.55 -0.14 -12.98
C ALA A 228 8.56 -1.42 -12.12
N ILE A 229 9.62 -1.67 -11.34
CA ILE A 229 9.71 -2.80 -10.41
C ILE A 229 8.69 -2.64 -9.27
N GLY A 230 8.66 -1.48 -8.63
CA GLY A 230 7.80 -1.22 -7.48
C GLY A 230 6.33 -0.96 -7.83
N GLY A 231 5.98 -0.68 -9.09
CA GLY A 231 4.64 -0.23 -9.48
C GLY A 231 4.32 1.14 -8.89
N TRP A 232 5.28 2.06 -8.96
CA TRP A 232 5.06 3.50 -8.72
C TRP A 232 4.74 4.20 -10.03
N THR A 233 4.14 5.37 -9.94
CA THR A 233 3.87 6.20 -11.10
C THR A 233 5.12 7.03 -11.40
N THR A 234 5.66 6.90 -12.61
CA THR A 234 6.78 7.71 -13.06
C THR A 234 6.26 9.06 -13.56
N ALA A 235 6.89 10.14 -13.14
CA ALA A 235 6.57 11.48 -13.63
C ALA A 235 7.16 11.69 -15.04
N GLY A 236 6.45 12.44 -15.87
CA GLY A 236 6.90 12.79 -17.23
C GLY A 236 6.23 12.00 -18.34
N ILE A 237 6.53 12.38 -19.58
CA ILE A 237 5.91 11.82 -20.79
C ILE A 237 6.74 10.64 -21.33
N GLY A 238 8.05 10.65 -21.11
CA GLY A 238 8.98 9.68 -21.69
C GLY A 238 8.67 8.22 -21.36
N HIS A 239 8.15 7.93 -20.16
CA HIS A 239 7.79 6.57 -19.75
C HIS A 239 6.57 5.99 -20.51
N LYS A 240 5.82 6.81 -21.26
CA LYS A 240 4.69 6.35 -22.09
C LYS A 240 5.15 5.79 -23.44
N TYR A 241 6.40 6.00 -23.81
CA TYR A 241 6.97 5.49 -25.04
C TYR A 241 7.74 4.19 -24.75
N GLY A 242 7.58 3.22 -25.65
CA GLY A 242 8.22 1.92 -25.53
C GLY A 242 7.43 0.90 -24.69
N SER A 243 7.94 -0.35 -24.69
CA SER A 243 7.31 -1.51 -24.03
C SER A 243 7.68 -1.65 -22.56
N GLY A 244 8.39 -0.67 -21.98
CA GLY A 244 8.92 -0.76 -20.63
C GLY A 244 10.12 -1.70 -20.50
N TYR A 245 10.43 -2.08 -19.26
CA TYR A 245 11.57 -2.97 -18.98
C TYR A 245 11.16 -4.43 -19.04
N ASP A 246 11.94 -5.21 -19.80
CA ASP A 246 11.83 -6.66 -19.86
C ASP A 246 11.98 -7.29 -18.45
N LEU A 247 11.31 -8.42 -18.24
CA LEU A 247 11.34 -9.17 -16.98
C LEU A 247 12.75 -9.67 -16.66
N ALA A 248 13.52 -10.12 -17.65
CA ALA A 248 14.90 -10.56 -17.48
C ALA A 248 15.83 -9.41 -17.04
N VAL A 249 15.59 -8.19 -17.51
CA VAL A 249 16.32 -6.99 -17.08
C VAL A 249 16.01 -6.65 -15.64
N LYS A 250 14.73 -6.63 -15.26
CA LYS A 250 14.30 -6.43 -13.88
C LYS A 250 14.88 -7.48 -12.93
N TYR A 251 14.89 -8.75 -13.35
CA TYR A 251 15.46 -9.86 -12.59
C TYR A 251 16.94 -9.66 -12.30
N ARG A 252 17.74 -9.32 -13.31
CA ARG A 252 19.18 -9.04 -13.14
C ARG A 252 19.42 -7.92 -12.13
N TRP A 253 18.58 -6.89 -12.11
CA TRP A 253 18.70 -5.79 -11.15
C TRP A 253 18.33 -6.22 -9.73
N MET A 254 17.27 -7.00 -9.59
CA MET A 254 16.85 -7.49 -8.28
C MET A 254 17.84 -8.50 -7.69
N LYS A 255 18.49 -9.32 -8.52
CA LYS A 255 19.57 -10.22 -8.08
C LYS A 255 20.76 -9.47 -7.46
N MET A 256 20.99 -8.22 -7.80
CA MET A 256 22.05 -7.42 -7.16
C MET A 256 21.73 -7.05 -5.71
N LEU A 257 20.48 -7.17 -5.27
CA LEU A 257 20.04 -6.89 -3.90
C LEU A 257 20.37 -8.03 -2.91
N GLU A 258 20.74 -9.21 -3.42
CA GLU A 258 21.11 -10.39 -2.61
C GLU A 258 22.53 -10.30 -2.01
N ARG A 259 23.31 -9.28 -2.40
CA ARG A 259 24.71 -9.08 -1.95
C ARG A 259 24.83 -8.43 -0.60
#